data_bf9a1ad38c38b1edc0b3ea5e4c8bf99d
#
_entry.id   bf9a1ad38c38b1edc0b3ea5e4c8bf99d
#
_cell.length_a   1.000
_cell.length_b   1.000
_cell.length_c   1.000
_cell.angle_alpha   90.00
_cell.angle_beta   90.00
_cell.angle_gamma   90.00
#
_symmetry.space_group_name_H-M   'P 1'
#
loop_
_entity.id
_entity.type
_entity.pdbx_description
1 polymer ?
#
loop_
_entity_poly.entity_id
_entity_poly.type
_entity_poly.pdbx_seq_one_letter_code
_entity_poly.pdbx_strand_id
1 'polypeptide(L)'
;MLQRIWRDCDWTIITCTLLLVAIGVVAIGSATHINQTGLHFSTLVAKQLIFFVINVALVIAIQFLDYHKLKDWANGIYILTILMLLAVIFVGTSALGAQRWIQLGPITIQPSEFSKLLMIICMAKMLESRFNKLDTFKSLIVPVLYVGFPILLVFMQPDLGTSLVYMAIFIGMLFISGIRLRLIRIIATVCLLYTSDAADDL
;
A
#
# COMPACT_ATOMS: atom_id res chain seq x y z
N MET A 1 17.85 -20.05 15.57
CA MET A 1 17.22 -18.97 14.79
C MET A 1 15.71 -18.87 15.11
N LEU A 2 14.94 -19.94 14.99
CA LEU A 2 13.50 -19.98 15.32
C LEU A 2 13.18 -19.52 16.76
N GLN A 3 13.92 -19.97 17.78
CA GLN A 3 13.71 -19.55 19.18
C GLN A 3 13.89 -18.05 19.41
N ARG A 4 14.73 -17.40 18.62
CA ARG A 4 14.95 -15.95 18.67
C ARG A 4 13.76 -15.20 18.08
N ILE A 5 13.23 -15.66 16.93
CA ILE A 5 12.04 -15.11 16.29
C ILE A 5 10.84 -15.18 17.27
N TRP A 6 10.62 -16.33 17.92
CA TRP A 6 9.52 -16.50 18.87
C TRP A 6 9.63 -15.59 20.10
N ARG A 7 10.85 -15.30 20.57
CA ARG A 7 11.07 -14.44 21.73
C ARG A 7 10.88 -12.96 21.40
N ASP A 8 11.25 -12.56 20.19
CA ASP A 8 11.25 -11.16 19.74
C ASP A 8 9.93 -10.78 19.01
N CYS A 9 8.99 -11.72 18.87
CA CYS A 9 7.66 -11.48 18.32
C CYS A 9 6.77 -10.70 19.29
N ASP A 10 6.09 -9.68 18.79
CA ASP A 10 5.03 -9.01 19.53
C ASP A 10 3.72 -9.82 19.44
N TRP A 11 3.47 -10.59 20.51
CA TRP A 11 2.29 -11.44 20.62
C TRP A 11 0.98 -10.66 20.60
N THR A 12 1.00 -9.38 21.00
CA THR A 12 -0.18 -8.52 20.98
C THR A 12 -0.63 -8.27 19.54
N ILE A 13 0.33 -7.94 18.65
CA ILE A 13 0.05 -7.73 17.22
C ILE A 13 -0.48 -9.01 16.59
N ILE A 14 0.15 -10.15 16.87
CA ILE A 14 -0.27 -11.45 16.33
C ILE A 14 -1.70 -11.77 16.77
N THR A 15 -1.99 -11.64 18.07
CA THR A 15 -3.32 -11.94 18.62
C THR A 15 -4.39 -11.01 18.02
N CYS A 16 -4.13 -9.71 17.96
CA CYS A 16 -5.05 -8.75 17.33
C CYS A 16 -5.31 -9.09 15.85
N THR A 17 -4.25 -9.46 15.11
CA THR A 17 -4.39 -9.84 13.70
C THR A 17 -5.26 -11.09 13.54
N LEU A 18 -5.04 -12.12 14.36
CA LEU A 18 -5.84 -13.34 14.32
C LEU A 18 -7.31 -13.08 14.67
N LEU A 19 -7.57 -12.24 15.68
CA LEU A 19 -8.93 -11.83 16.05
C LEU A 19 -9.63 -11.08 14.91
N LEU A 20 -8.93 -10.13 14.26
CA LEU A 20 -9.46 -9.39 13.11
C LEU A 20 -9.78 -10.32 11.93
N VAL A 21 -8.92 -11.29 11.65
CA VAL A 21 -9.17 -12.29 10.61
C VAL A 21 -10.37 -13.17 10.96
N ALA A 22 -10.48 -13.61 12.21
CA ALA A 22 -11.63 -14.41 12.67
C ALA A 22 -12.95 -13.63 12.53
N ILE A 23 -12.97 -12.37 12.97
CA ILE A 23 -14.14 -11.48 12.81
C ILE A 23 -14.46 -11.29 11.31
N GLY A 24 -13.46 -11.09 10.46
CA GLY A 24 -13.63 -10.95 9.01
C GLY A 24 -14.24 -12.19 8.38
N VAL A 25 -13.80 -13.39 8.75
CA VAL A 25 -14.37 -14.65 8.27
C VAL A 25 -15.83 -14.80 8.68
N VAL A 26 -16.17 -14.49 9.95
CA VAL A 26 -17.55 -14.52 10.45
C VAL A 26 -18.43 -13.50 9.73
N ALA A 27 -17.93 -12.28 9.52
CA ALA A 27 -18.65 -11.21 8.82
C ALA A 27 -18.94 -11.58 7.35
N ILE A 28 -17.94 -12.10 6.62
CA ILE A 28 -18.11 -12.59 5.25
C ILE A 28 -19.12 -13.75 5.23
N GLY A 29 -18.99 -14.67 6.17
CA GLY A 29 -19.93 -15.79 6.32
C GLY A 29 -21.35 -15.33 6.54
N SER A 30 -21.57 -14.38 7.44
CA SER A 30 -22.92 -13.82 7.72
C SER A 30 -23.50 -13.05 6.55
N ALA A 31 -22.70 -12.21 5.90
CA ALA A 31 -23.14 -11.39 4.76
C ALA A 31 -23.53 -12.24 3.53
N THR A 32 -22.86 -13.36 3.32
CA THR A 32 -23.13 -14.25 2.18
C THR A 32 -24.27 -15.23 2.44
N HIS A 33 -24.57 -15.53 3.71
CA HIS A 33 -25.69 -16.42 4.08
C HIS A 33 -27.06 -15.82 3.77
N ILE A 34 -27.18 -14.49 3.79
CA ILE A 34 -28.44 -13.79 3.58
C ILE A 34 -28.87 -13.81 2.09
N ASN A 35 -27.93 -13.95 1.17
CA ASN A 35 -28.17 -13.71 -0.24
C ASN A 35 -28.29 -14.94 -1.15
N GLN A 36 -27.88 -16.15 -0.73
CA GLN A 36 -28.03 -17.34 -1.61
C GLN A 36 -27.83 -18.70 -0.92
N THR A 37 -28.46 -19.72 -1.50
CA THR A 37 -28.30 -21.17 -1.20
C THR A 37 -26.84 -21.61 -1.03
N GLY A 38 -26.57 -22.32 0.02
CA GLY A 38 -25.36 -22.90 0.62
C GLY A 38 -24.04 -23.13 -0.16
N LEU A 39 -24.02 -23.09 -1.47
CA LEU A 39 -22.81 -23.36 -2.29
C LEU A 39 -21.90 -22.15 -2.43
N HIS A 40 -22.41 -20.93 -2.47
CA HIS A 40 -21.61 -19.70 -2.56
C HIS A 40 -20.93 -19.30 -1.25
N PHE A 41 -21.53 -19.62 -0.13
CA PHE A 41 -20.96 -19.38 1.19
C PHE A 41 -19.61 -20.11 1.37
N SER A 42 -19.54 -21.38 1.00
CA SER A 42 -18.34 -22.18 1.16
C SER A 42 -17.16 -21.70 0.32
N THR A 43 -17.41 -21.14 -0.87
CA THR A 43 -16.34 -20.70 -1.78
C THR A 43 -15.67 -19.40 -1.34
N LEU A 44 -16.40 -18.40 -0.83
CA LEU A 44 -15.81 -17.14 -0.38
C LEU A 44 -15.04 -17.31 0.93
N VAL A 45 -15.59 -18.05 1.89
CA VAL A 45 -14.91 -18.37 3.15
C VAL A 45 -13.69 -19.23 2.88
N ALA A 46 -13.79 -20.23 1.97
CA ALA A 46 -12.64 -21.05 1.60
C ALA A 46 -11.52 -20.21 0.95
N LYS A 47 -11.84 -19.28 0.05
CA LYS A 47 -10.86 -18.34 -0.53
C LYS A 47 -10.19 -17.50 0.56
N GLN A 48 -10.95 -16.96 1.52
CA GLN A 48 -10.41 -16.18 2.63
C GLN A 48 -9.41 -16.98 3.47
N LEU A 49 -9.73 -18.24 3.77
CA LEU A 49 -8.84 -19.12 4.53
C LEU A 49 -7.57 -19.48 3.73
N ILE A 50 -7.69 -19.75 2.42
CA ILE A 50 -6.54 -20.01 1.56
C ILE A 50 -5.61 -18.79 1.54
N PHE A 51 -6.15 -17.58 1.33
CA PHE A 51 -5.34 -16.36 1.34
C PHE A 51 -4.74 -16.09 2.72
N PHE A 52 -5.43 -16.41 3.80
CA PHE A 52 -4.86 -16.33 5.14
C PHE A 52 -3.63 -17.22 5.28
N VAL A 53 -3.69 -18.49 4.87
CA VAL A 53 -2.55 -19.40 4.91
C VAL A 53 -1.38 -18.89 4.06
N ILE A 54 -1.66 -18.41 2.84
CA ILE A 54 -0.66 -17.81 1.97
C ILE A 54 0.00 -16.59 2.64
N ASN A 55 -0.79 -15.71 3.27
CA ASN A 55 -0.27 -14.54 3.95
C ASN A 55 0.60 -14.90 5.16
N VAL A 56 0.21 -15.90 5.95
CA VAL A 56 1.05 -16.41 7.05
C VAL A 56 2.38 -16.94 6.52
N ALA A 57 2.37 -17.73 5.43
CA ALA A 57 3.58 -18.22 4.79
C ALA A 57 4.48 -17.08 4.29
N LEU A 58 3.88 -16.02 3.70
CA LEU A 58 4.59 -14.82 3.26
C LEU A 58 5.22 -14.05 4.43
N VAL A 59 4.49 -13.86 5.53
CA VAL A 59 5.02 -13.21 6.73
C VAL A 59 6.23 -13.96 7.27
N ILE A 60 6.15 -15.30 7.33
CA ILE A 60 7.28 -16.14 7.75
C ILE A 60 8.45 -15.99 6.76
N ALA A 61 8.19 -16.03 5.45
CA ALA A 61 9.24 -15.90 4.43
C ALA A 61 9.96 -14.54 4.51
N ILE A 62 9.21 -13.45 4.73
CA ILE A 62 9.78 -12.10 4.85
C ILE A 62 10.72 -11.97 6.06
N GLN A 63 10.51 -12.73 7.14
CA GLN A 63 11.41 -12.73 8.30
C GLN A 63 12.83 -13.22 7.96
N PHE A 64 12.99 -13.97 6.89
CA PHE A 64 14.31 -14.43 6.42
C PHE A 64 14.96 -13.46 5.43
N LEU A 65 14.25 -12.44 4.97
CA LEU A 65 14.79 -11.44 4.05
C LEU A 65 15.60 -10.38 4.82
N ASP A 66 16.78 -10.11 4.33
CA ASP A 66 17.61 -9.01 4.81
C ASP A 66 17.12 -7.70 4.16
N TYR A 67 16.36 -6.91 4.92
CA TYR A 67 15.82 -5.64 4.44
C TYR A 67 16.89 -4.61 4.07
N HIS A 68 18.13 -4.73 4.57
CA HIS A 68 19.23 -3.84 4.19
C HIS A 68 19.56 -3.97 2.69
N LYS A 69 19.40 -5.15 2.12
CA LYS A 69 19.60 -5.37 0.67
C LYS A 69 18.55 -4.66 -0.19
N LEU A 70 17.35 -4.41 0.34
CA LEU A 70 16.30 -3.67 -0.37
C LEU A 70 16.71 -2.24 -0.67
N LYS A 71 17.60 -1.67 0.15
CA LYS A 71 18.17 -0.34 -0.08
C LYS A 71 18.96 -0.27 -1.39
N ASP A 72 19.76 -1.29 -1.69
CA ASP A 72 20.57 -1.33 -2.91
C ASP A 72 19.72 -1.48 -4.16
N TRP A 73 18.58 -2.16 -4.02
CA TRP A 73 17.64 -2.43 -5.12
C TRP A 73 16.57 -1.35 -5.27
N ALA A 74 16.53 -0.34 -4.39
CA ALA A 74 15.44 0.64 -4.36
C ALA A 74 15.21 1.38 -5.68
N ASN A 75 16.26 1.65 -6.48
CA ASN A 75 16.10 2.28 -7.80
C ASN A 75 15.40 1.34 -8.79
N GLY A 76 15.77 0.06 -8.80
CA GLY A 76 15.10 -0.97 -9.61
C GLY A 76 13.65 -1.18 -9.14
N ILE A 77 13.42 -1.19 -7.84
CA ILE A 77 12.09 -1.28 -7.23
C ILE A 77 11.21 -0.09 -7.65
N TYR A 78 11.78 1.12 -7.70
CA TYR A 78 11.05 2.30 -8.16
C TYR A 78 10.62 2.17 -9.63
N ILE A 79 11.54 1.76 -10.49
CA ILE A 79 11.22 1.51 -11.92
C ILE A 79 10.13 0.44 -12.04
N LEU A 80 10.25 -0.66 -11.31
CA LEU A 80 9.24 -1.71 -11.28
C LEU A 80 7.88 -1.16 -10.84
N THR A 81 7.84 -0.32 -9.80
CA THR A 81 6.62 0.33 -9.32
C THR A 81 5.95 1.14 -10.43
N ILE A 82 6.72 1.97 -11.14
CA ILE A 82 6.21 2.77 -12.25
C ILE A 82 5.69 1.87 -13.37
N LEU A 83 6.43 0.84 -13.74
CA LEU A 83 6.01 -0.10 -14.79
C LEU A 83 4.73 -0.84 -14.43
N MET A 84 4.57 -1.26 -13.18
CA MET A 84 3.35 -1.90 -12.68
C MET A 84 2.14 -0.95 -12.76
N LEU A 85 2.30 0.32 -12.36
CA LEU A 85 1.23 1.31 -12.43
C LEU A 85 0.87 1.66 -13.88
N LEU A 86 1.86 1.78 -14.77
CA LEU A 86 1.63 1.99 -16.20
C LEU A 86 0.93 0.79 -16.84
N ALA A 87 1.33 -0.44 -16.50
CA ALA A 87 0.71 -1.64 -17.03
C ALA A 87 -0.80 -1.68 -16.77
N VAL A 88 -1.25 -1.22 -15.60
CA VAL A 88 -2.70 -1.14 -15.28
C VAL A 88 -3.43 -0.18 -16.21
N ILE A 89 -2.82 0.94 -16.58
CA ILE A 89 -3.46 1.93 -17.48
C ILE A 89 -3.69 1.32 -18.87
N PHE A 90 -2.78 0.45 -19.34
CA PHE A 90 -2.85 -0.12 -20.68
C PHE A 90 -3.58 -1.47 -20.76
N VAL A 91 -3.46 -2.31 -19.71
CA VAL A 91 -3.93 -3.71 -19.71
C VAL A 91 -4.99 -3.95 -18.63
N GLY A 92 -5.27 -2.95 -17.80
CA GLY A 92 -6.21 -3.07 -16.69
C GLY A 92 -7.63 -3.35 -17.15
N THR A 93 -8.33 -4.20 -16.42
CA THR A 93 -9.76 -4.43 -16.57
C THR A 93 -10.55 -3.40 -15.77
N SER A 94 -11.58 -2.82 -16.40
CA SER A 94 -12.46 -1.88 -15.73
C SER A 94 -13.49 -2.63 -14.88
N ALA A 95 -13.50 -2.36 -13.58
CA ALA A 95 -14.59 -2.72 -12.71
C ALA A 95 -15.18 -1.44 -12.12
N LEU A 96 -16.49 -1.26 -12.21
CA LEU A 96 -17.22 -0.08 -11.72
C LEU A 96 -16.67 1.26 -12.29
N GLY A 97 -16.27 1.26 -13.58
CA GLY A 97 -15.81 2.47 -14.26
C GLY A 97 -14.34 2.86 -14.04
N ALA A 98 -13.59 2.13 -13.25
CA ALA A 98 -12.17 2.39 -13.00
C ALA A 98 -11.29 1.19 -13.39
N GLN A 99 -10.22 1.45 -14.14
CA GLN A 99 -9.25 0.45 -14.55
C GLN A 99 -8.19 0.34 -13.44
N ARG A 100 -8.39 -0.61 -12.49
CA ARG A 100 -7.51 -0.77 -11.32
C ARG A 100 -6.95 -2.17 -11.17
N TRP A 101 -7.50 -3.13 -11.90
CA TRP A 101 -7.26 -4.54 -11.68
C TRP A 101 -6.62 -5.18 -12.90
N ILE A 102 -5.68 -6.09 -12.67
CA ILE A 102 -5.15 -6.99 -13.70
C ILE A 102 -5.68 -8.38 -13.40
N GLN A 103 -6.39 -8.97 -14.35
CA GLN A 103 -6.93 -10.32 -14.22
C GLN A 103 -5.91 -11.33 -14.76
N LEU A 104 -5.37 -12.15 -13.86
CA LEU A 104 -4.45 -13.24 -14.18
C LEU A 104 -5.17 -14.59 -14.01
N GLY A 105 -5.96 -14.97 -14.99
CA GLY A 105 -6.82 -16.17 -14.90
C GLY A 105 -7.88 -16.02 -13.80
N PRO A 106 -7.91 -16.92 -12.79
CA PRO A 106 -8.89 -16.89 -11.70
C PRO A 106 -8.54 -15.86 -10.59
N ILE A 107 -7.35 -15.23 -10.65
CA ILE A 107 -6.85 -14.31 -9.63
C ILE A 107 -6.87 -12.90 -10.21
N THR A 108 -7.43 -11.98 -9.44
CA THR A 108 -7.44 -10.55 -9.75
C THR A 108 -6.45 -9.86 -8.82
N ILE A 109 -5.50 -9.13 -9.39
CA ILE A 109 -4.44 -8.42 -8.65
C ILE A 109 -4.61 -6.93 -8.88
N GLN A 110 -4.45 -6.14 -7.82
CA GLN A 110 -4.39 -4.68 -7.89
C GLN A 110 -2.94 -4.23 -7.69
N PRO A 111 -2.23 -3.82 -8.76
CA PRO A 111 -0.84 -3.42 -8.66
C PRO A 111 -0.57 -2.24 -7.74
N SER A 112 -1.52 -1.32 -7.59
CA SER A 112 -1.40 -0.18 -6.67
C SER A 112 -1.29 -0.61 -5.20
N GLU A 113 -1.81 -1.79 -4.80
CA GLU A 113 -1.63 -2.30 -3.44
C GLU A 113 -0.17 -2.65 -3.15
N PHE A 114 0.49 -3.34 -4.08
CA PHE A 114 1.91 -3.67 -3.96
C PHE A 114 2.80 -2.44 -4.08
N SER A 115 2.44 -1.53 -4.99
CA SER A 115 3.22 -0.33 -5.24
C SER A 115 3.32 0.60 -4.02
N LYS A 116 2.34 0.61 -3.12
CA LYS A 116 2.41 1.34 -1.83
C LYS A 116 3.58 0.85 -0.97
N LEU A 117 3.72 -0.47 -0.83
CA LEU A 117 4.83 -1.06 -0.05
C LEU A 117 6.19 -0.79 -0.70
N LEU A 118 6.28 -0.97 -2.02
CA LEU A 118 7.49 -0.72 -2.78
C LEU A 118 7.89 0.77 -2.70
N MET A 119 6.91 1.66 -2.70
CA MET A 119 7.13 3.09 -2.57
C MET A 119 7.71 3.49 -1.22
N ILE A 120 7.27 2.86 -0.11
CA ILE A 120 7.85 3.08 1.21
C ILE A 120 9.35 2.76 1.21
N ILE A 121 9.75 1.63 0.62
CA ILE A 121 11.15 1.22 0.51
C ILE A 121 11.97 2.25 -0.29
N CYS A 122 11.44 2.65 -1.44
CA CYS A 122 12.10 3.62 -2.32
C CYS A 122 12.26 4.99 -1.65
N MET A 123 11.20 5.47 -0.98
CA MET A 123 11.24 6.71 -0.22
C MET A 123 12.21 6.66 0.96
N ALA A 124 12.25 5.55 1.68
CA ALA A 124 13.17 5.39 2.80
C ALA A 124 14.62 5.63 2.37
N LYS A 125 15.05 5.01 1.26
CA LYS A 125 16.39 5.24 0.69
C LYS A 125 16.59 6.69 0.26
N MET A 126 15.63 7.27 -0.46
CA MET A 126 15.73 8.63 -0.97
C MET A 126 15.83 9.66 0.16
N LEU A 127 15.01 9.49 1.22
CA LEU A 127 14.99 10.40 2.37
C LEU A 127 16.20 10.21 3.29
N GLU A 128 16.74 8.99 3.43
CA GLU A 128 17.95 8.71 4.19
C GLU A 128 19.12 9.57 3.70
N SER A 129 19.31 9.68 2.39
CA SER A 129 20.36 10.50 1.80
C SER A 129 20.17 12.01 2.01
N ARG A 130 18.98 12.41 2.42
CA ARG A 130 18.56 13.81 2.63
C ARG A 130 18.19 14.11 4.08
N PHE A 131 18.46 13.19 5.01
CA PHE A 131 18.14 13.35 6.42
C PHE A 131 18.73 14.66 6.97
N ASN A 132 17.93 15.44 7.70
CA ASN A 132 18.26 16.77 8.23
C ASN A 132 18.65 17.84 7.17
N LYS A 133 18.40 17.61 5.87
CA LYS A 133 18.64 18.57 4.79
C LYS A 133 17.33 19.11 4.17
N LEU A 134 16.19 18.71 4.71
CA LEU A 134 14.85 19.06 4.21
C LEU A 134 14.29 20.33 4.89
N ASP A 135 15.10 21.39 4.97
CA ASP A 135 14.77 22.62 5.70
C ASP A 135 14.11 23.68 4.84
N THR A 136 14.15 23.54 3.54
CA THR A 136 13.73 24.56 2.57
C THR A 136 12.73 23.98 1.57
N PHE A 137 11.82 24.79 1.03
CA PHE A 137 10.93 24.36 -0.05
C PHE A 137 11.67 23.77 -1.25
N LYS A 138 12.83 24.31 -1.60
CA LYS A 138 13.65 23.79 -2.70
C LYS A 138 14.13 22.35 -2.47
N SER A 139 14.41 21.99 -1.22
CA SER A 139 14.86 20.63 -0.89
C SER A 139 13.72 19.61 -0.98
N LEU A 140 12.46 20.06 -0.95
CA LEU A 140 11.27 19.21 -1.08
C LEU A 140 10.88 18.92 -2.53
N ILE A 141 11.37 19.68 -3.49
CA ILE A 141 11.02 19.49 -4.91
C ILE A 141 11.27 18.05 -5.35
N VAL A 142 12.43 17.50 -5.02
CA VAL A 142 12.79 16.14 -5.42
C VAL A 142 11.92 15.08 -4.75
N PRO A 143 11.70 15.07 -3.41
CA PRO A 143 10.73 14.18 -2.79
C PRO A 143 9.31 14.28 -3.37
N VAL A 144 8.83 15.50 -3.59
CA VAL A 144 7.49 15.74 -4.16
C VAL A 144 7.39 15.17 -5.59
N LEU A 145 8.37 15.42 -6.45
CA LEU A 145 8.36 14.86 -7.81
C LEU A 145 8.49 13.34 -7.80
N TYR A 146 9.32 12.80 -6.91
CA TYR A 146 9.56 11.36 -6.80
C TYR A 146 8.30 10.59 -6.40
N VAL A 147 7.50 11.13 -5.49
CA VAL A 147 6.24 10.51 -5.05
C VAL A 147 5.05 10.99 -5.89
N GLY A 148 5.09 12.24 -6.33
CA GLY A 148 4.04 12.85 -7.14
C GLY A 148 3.80 12.11 -8.46
N PHE A 149 4.86 11.58 -9.06
CA PHE A 149 4.73 10.84 -10.32
C PHE A 149 3.90 9.54 -10.16
N PRO A 150 4.19 8.63 -9.20
CA PRO A 150 3.31 7.49 -8.90
C PRO A 150 1.89 7.90 -8.51
N ILE A 151 1.73 8.95 -7.69
CA ILE A 151 0.40 9.45 -7.29
C ILE A 151 -0.40 9.87 -8.54
N LEU A 152 0.22 10.59 -9.45
CA LEU A 152 -0.41 11.01 -10.69
C LEU A 152 -0.89 9.80 -11.52
N LEU A 153 -0.07 8.76 -11.63
CA LEU A 153 -0.46 7.52 -12.33
C LEU A 153 -1.65 6.84 -11.68
N VAL A 154 -1.70 6.77 -10.34
CA VAL A 154 -2.84 6.21 -9.59
C VAL A 154 -4.08 7.08 -9.76
N PHE A 155 -3.91 8.39 -9.77
CA PHE A 155 -5.00 9.33 -9.98
C PHE A 155 -5.62 9.19 -11.39
N MET A 156 -4.79 8.92 -12.41
CA MET A 156 -5.26 8.62 -13.77
C MET A 156 -6.06 7.31 -13.87
N GLN A 157 -5.99 6.44 -12.86
CA GLN A 157 -6.78 5.21 -12.74
C GLN A 157 -8.12 5.42 -12.00
N PRO A 158 -8.69 6.61 -11.91
CA PRO A 158 -9.68 7.17 -10.97
C PRO A 158 -9.72 6.46 -9.60
N ASP A 159 -8.56 6.40 -8.91
CA ASP A 159 -8.45 5.78 -7.59
C ASP A 159 -8.07 6.80 -6.50
N LEU A 160 -9.06 7.59 -6.09
CA LEU A 160 -8.89 8.59 -5.02
C LEU A 160 -8.47 7.95 -3.69
N GLY A 161 -9.03 6.80 -3.34
CA GLY A 161 -8.72 6.12 -2.09
C GLY A 161 -7.25 5.77 -1.98
N THR A 162 -6.70 5.13 -3.02
CA THR A 162 -5.26 4.77 -3.07
C THR A 162 -4.38 6.02 -3.14
N SER A 163 -4.77 7.05 -3.88
CA SER A 163 -4.03 8.33 -3.94
C SER A 163 -3.90 8.99 -2.56
N LEU A 164 -4.98 8.99 -1.76
CA LEU A 164 -4.95 9.49 -0.38
C LEU A 164 -4.01 8.69 0.51
N VAL A 165 -3.97 7.36 0.37
CA VAL A 165 -3.02 6.52 1.12
C VAL A 165 -1.59 6.85 0.74
N TYR A 166 -1.28 7.08 -0.55
CA TYR A 166 0.05 7.52 -0.98
C TYR A 166 0.45 8.87 -0.35
N MET A 167 -0.49 9.83 -0.31
CA MET A 167 -0.26 11.12 0.33
C MET A 167 0.01 10.96 1.83
N ALA A 168 -0.76 10.11 2.52
CA ALA A 168 -0.56 9.83 3.94
C ALA A 168 0.82 9.19 4.20
N ILE A 169 1.22 8.22 3.38
CA ILE A 169 2.56 7.60 3.44
C ILE A 169 3.63 8.68 3.24
N PHE A 170 3.49 9.53 2.23
CA PHE A 170 4.44 10.59 1.94
C PHE A 170 4.63 11.56 3.11
N ILE A 171 3.53 12.07 3.66
CA ILE A 171 3.55 12.99 4.80
C ILE A 171 4.16 12.32 6.03
N GLY A 172 3.77 11.09 6.33
CA GLY A 172 4.32 10.31 7.45
C GLY A 172 5.83 10.09 7.34
N MET A 173 6.31 9.74 6.15
CA MET A 173 7.75 9.53 5.93
C MET A 173 8.55 10.83 5.96
N LEU A 174 8.00 11.94 5.48
CA LEU A 174 8.60 13.26 5.64
C LEU A 174 8.69 13.65 7.11
N PHE A 175 7.66 13.37 7.90
CA PHE A 175 7.66 13.63 9.33
C PHE A 175 8.78 12.87 10.05
N ILE A 176 8.93 11.57 9.77
CA ILE A 176 9.98 10.73 10.34
C ILE A 176 11.38 11.19 9.90
N SER A 177 11.52 11.73 8.69
CA SER A 177 12.81 12.22 8.17
C SER A 177 13.27 13.55 8.76
N GLY A 178 12.56 14.11 9.75
CA GLY A 178 12.96 15.31 10.48
C GLY A 178 12.70 16.62 9.76
N ILE A 179 11.76 16.66 8.83
CA ILE A 179 11.34 17.91 8.16
C ILE A 179 10.69 18.88 9.17
N ARG A 180 10.80 20.17 8.92
CA ARG A 180 10.16 21.20 9.73
C ARG A 180 8.63 21.06 9.68
N LEU A 181 7.97 20.98 10.82
CA LEU A 181 6.50 20.85 10.94
C LEU A 181 5.70 21.88 10.16
N ARG A 182 6.26 23.10 9.98
CA ARG A 182 5.64 24.15 9.18
C ARG A 182 5.48 23.72 7.72
N LEU A 183 6.48 23.06 7.15
CA LEU A 183 6.45 22.57 5.76
C LEU A 183 5.47 21.40 5.61
N ILE A 184 5.42 20.51 6.58
CA ILE A 184 4.43 19.41 6.61
C ILE A 184 3.01 19.95 6.61
N ARG A 185 2.71 20.95 7.46
CA ARG A 185 1.38 21.55 7.50
C ARG A 185 0.97 22.14 6.16
N ILE A 186 1.87 22.85 5.49
CA ILE A 186 1.60 23.43 4.16
C ILE A 186 1.31 22.32 3.14
N ILE A 187 2.15 21.29 3.08
CA ILE A 187 1.95 20.14 2.15
C ILE A 187 0.61 19.44 2.44
N ALA A 188 0.34 19.13 3.71
CA ALA A 188 -0.90 18.49 4.12
C ALA A 188 -2.13 19.31 3.74
N THR A 189 -2.10 20.63 3.96
CA THR A 189 -3.20 21.54 3.60
C THR A 189 -3.42 21.56 2.09
N VAL A 190 -2.35 21.68 1.28
CA VAL A 190 -2.45 21.67 -0.18
C VAL A 190 -3.01 20.31 -0.69
N CYS A 191 -2.53 19.21 -0.13
CA CYS A 191 -3.04 17.87 -0.48
C CYS A 191 -4.53 17.72 -0.13
N LEU A 192 -4.97 18.20 1.05
CA LEU A 192 -6.35 18.11 1.47
C LEU A 192 -7.27 19.00 0.62
N LEU A 193 -6.86 20.21 0.29
CA LEU A 193 -7.63 21.09 -0.60
C LEU A 193 -7.79 20.49 -1.97
N TYR A 194 -6.71 19.94 -2.55
CA TYR A 194 -6.76 19.30 -3.85
C TYR A 194 -7.69 18.07 -3.87
N THR A 195 -7.70 17.28 -2.79
CA THR A 195 -8.57 16.10 -2.70
C THR A 195 -10.04 16.46 -2.46
N SER A 196 -10.31 17.60 -1.80
CA SER A 196 -11.67 18.12 -1.64
C SER A 196 -12.25 18.55 -2.98
N ASP A 197 -11.51 19.36 -3.76
CA ASP A 197 -11.93 19.76 -5.10
C ASP A 197 -12.17 18.55 -6.02
N ALA A 198 -11.27 17.57 -6.01
CA ALA A 198 -11.41 16.36 -6.81
C ALA A 198 -12.58 15.44 -6.37
N ALA A 199 -13.03 15.55 -5.12
CA ALA A 199 -14.21 14.82 -4.63
C ALA A 199 -15.54 15.49 -5.00
N ASP A 200 -15.53 16.82 -5.15
CA ASP A 200 -16.71 17.60 -5.55
C ASP A 200 -16.99 17.48 -7.06
N ASP A 201 -15.99 17.10 -7.88
CA ASP A 201 -16.11 16.91 -9.34
C ASP A 201 -16.52 15.48 -9.74
N LEU A 202 -16.75 14.55 -8.79
CA LEU A 202 -17.16 13.16 -9.00
C LEU A 202 -18.60 12.90 -8.54
#